data_d9a4b48b3d24091481395e01a37fb534
#
_entry.id   d9a4b48b3d24091481395e01a37fb534
#
_cell.length_a   1.000
_cell.length_b   1.000
_cell.length_c   1.000
_cell.angle_alpha   90.00
_cell.angle_beta   90.00
_cell.angle_gamma   90.00
#
_symmetry.space_group_name_H-M   'P 1'
#
loop_
_entity.id
_entity.type
_entity.pdbx_description
1 polymer ?
#
loop_
_entity_poly.entity_id
_entity_poly.type
_entity_poly.pdbx_seq_one_letter_code
_entity_poly.pdbx_strand_id
1 'polypeptide(L)'
;MSAEVTSRAAELARLHRSVPVRRYRSLVGHWMSRWFRAPRPARHEPVPTIGPGELSITFGGHATAIVRYPGLAVAFDPMLGRWIGGVRRAVEPGLAFGDFSDVGLVLISHRHADHLHLPTLRRLPKAATIVVPPGGAAWVSALGFQRVVELSPGADLELRGVQVIATPISHGGADLSRGLAYVLRGDGPSVYLCGDSGYFSGFAHVGERYAPDVALLPIGGFMPTSFRERHMSPLDALYAFEDLRARMLVPIHYGAFALSYEELDEPARWLVELAKQRGVREHVMIMAPGQSERFVATS
;
A
#
# COMPACT_ATOMS: atom_id res chain seq x y z
N MET A 1 16.88 -20.16 14.35
CA MET A 1 15.66 -20.15 13.51
C MET A 1 14.67 -21.09 14.17
N SER A 2 13.51 -20.59 14.59
CA SER A 2 12.51 -21.44 15.27
C SER A 2 11.85 -22.42 14.30
N ALA A 3 11.33 -23.55 14.79
CA ALA A 3 10.61 -24.56 14.01
C ALA A 3 9.41 -23.94 13.23
N GLU A 4 8.84 -22.87 13.73
CA GLU A 4 7.74 -22.12 13.13
C GLU A 4 8.15 -21.38 11.84
N VAL A 5 9.34 -20.75 11.81
CA VAL A 5 9.87 -20.10 10.59
C VAL A 5 10.14 -21.15 9.50
N THR A 6 10.63 -22.33 9.88
CA THR A 6 10.86 -23.44 8.94
C THR A 6 9.53 -23.97 8.39
N SER A 7 8.48 -24.04 9.21
CA SER A 7 7.12 -24.44 8.78
C SER A 7 6.51 -23.45 7.80
N ARG A 8 6.60 -22.15 8.06
CA ARG A 8 6.12 -21.09 7.16
C ARG A 8 6.83 -21.10 5.81
N ALA A 9 8.15 -21.23 5.81
CA ALA A 9 8.92 -21.33 4.56
C ALA A 9 8.55 -22.57 3.72
N ALA A 10 8.31 -23.71 4.37
CA ALA A 10 7.88 -24.94 3.70
C ALA A 10 6.46 -24.82 3.13
N GLU A 11 5.54 -24.19 3.85
CA GLU A 11 4.17 -23.91 3.38
C GLU A 11 4.19 -22.98 2.16
N LEU A 12 4.94 -21.89 2.22
CA LEU A 12 5.14 -20.98 1.11
C LEU A 12 5.67 -21.69 -0.13
N ALA A 13 6.70 -22.55 0.03
CA ALA A 13 7.26 -23.31 -1.07
C ALA A 13 6.25 -24.29 -1.68
N ARG A 14 5.42 -24.94 -0.84
CA ARG A 14 4.39 -25.88 -1.29
C ARG A 14 3.29 -25.21 -2.08
N LEU A 15 2.74 -24.12 -1.54
CA LEU A 15 1.62 -23.39 -2.16
C LEU A 15 2.01 -22.69 -3.46
N HIS A 16 3.24 -22.19 -3.56
CA HIS A 16 3.74 -21.65 -4.82
C HIS A 16 4.02 -22.69 -5.91
N ARG A 17 4.30 -23.94 -5.56
CA ARG A 17 4.42 -25.03 -6.54
C ARG A 17 3.06 -25.48 -7.10
N SER A 18 1.97 -25.25 -6.37
CA SER A 18 0.61 -25.62 -6.78
C SER A 18 -0.09 -24.58 -7.65
N VAL A 19 0.43 -23.34 -7.75
CA VAL A 19 -0.07 -22.36 -8.71
C VAL A 19 0.33 -22.82 -10.12
N PRO A 20 -0.63 -23.18 -10.98
CA PRO A 20 -0.28 -23.69 -12.31
C PRO A 20 0.43 -22.59 -13.09
N VAL A 21 1.67 -22.87 -13.51
CA VAL A 21 2.54 -22.06 -14.40
C VAL A 21 1.86 -21.82 -15.78
N ARG A 22 0.57 -21.90 -15.87
CA ARG A 22 -0.19 -22.04 -17.12
C ARG A 22 -0.38 -20.77 -17.94
N ARG A 23 0.22 -19.61 -17.62
CA ARG A 23 -0.08 -18.39 -18.38
C ARG A 23 1.09 -17.42 -18.53
N TYR A 24 2.22 -17.89 -19.01
CA TYR A 24 3.21 -16.99 -19.61
C TYR A 24 2.71 -16.50 -20.99
N ARG A 25 1.58 -15.77 -21.02
CA ARG A 25 1.36 -14.82 -22.08
C ARG A 25 2.45 -13.78 -21.92
N SER A 26 3.16 -13.41 -22.99
CA SER A 26 4.18 -12.41 -22.89
C SER A 26 3.57 -11.18 -22.20
N LEU A 27 4.21 -10.67 -21.16
CA LEU A 27 3.75 -9.46 -20.43
C LEU A 27 3.45 -8.32 -21.41
N VAL A 28 4.25 -8.22 -22.47
CA VAL A 28 4.07 -7.28 -23.58
C VAL A 28 2.73 -7.50 -24.31
N GLY A 29 2.35 -8.74 -24.61
CA GLY A 29 1.04 -9.03 -25.24
C GLY A 29 -0.12 -8.66 -24.32
N HIS A 30 0.04 -8.83 -23.00
CA HIS A 30 -0.94 -8.42 -22.01
C HIS A 30 -1.09 -6.89 -21.97
N TRP A 31 0.02 -6.14 -21.99
CA TRP A 31 0.01 -4.67 -22.07
C TRP A 31 -0.63 -4.17 -23.37
N MET A 32 -0.21 -4.72 -24.51
CA MET A 32 -0.75 -4.33 -25.82
C MET A 32 -2.26 -4.56 -25.92
N SER A 33 -2.77 -5.67 -25.37
CA SER A 33 -4.22 -5.95 -25.37
C SER A 33 -5.03 -4.93 -24.57
N ARG A 34 -4.40 -4.19 -23.65
CA ARG A 34 -5.04 -3.17 -22.81
C ARG A 34 -4.88 -1.74 -23.33
N TRP A 35 -3.96 -1.46 -24.23
CA TRP A 35 -3.72 -0.11 -24.73
C TRP A 35 -4.96 0.54 -25.34
N PHE A 36 -5.81 -0.26 -25.99
CA PHE A 36 -7.02 0.19 -26.67
C PHE A 36 -8.31 0.00 -25.81
N ARG A 37 -8.21 -0.59 -24.65
CA ARG A 37 -9.37 -0.79 -23.78
C ARG A 37 -9.50 0.38 -22.82
N ALA A 38 -10.71 0.98 -22.74
CA ALA A 38 -10.98 1.97 -21.70
C ALA A 38 -10.80 1.35 -20.30
N PRO A 39 -10.27 2.09 -19.33
CA PRO A 39 -10.27 1.67 -17.95
C PRO A 39 -11.70 1.44 -17.45
N ARG A 40 -11.89 0.47 -16.58
CA ARG A 40 -13.17 0.30 -15.88
C ARG A 40 -13.40 1.50 -14.95
N PRO A 41 -14.63 1.98 -14.78
CA PRO A 41 -14.93 3.07 -13.86
C PRO A 41 -14.61 2.66 -12.42
N ALA A 42 -14.11 3.62 -11.63
CA ALA A 42 -13.99 3.49 -10.18
C ALA A 42 -15.32 3.87 -9.50
N ARG A 43 -15.42 3.56 -8.20
CA ARG A 43 -16.44 4.16 -7.34
C ARG A 43 -16.04 5.59 -6.97
N HIS A 44 -16.99 6.36 -6.47
CA HIS A 44 -16.76 7.67 -5.87
C HIS A 44 -17.72 7.79 -4.70
N GLU A 45 -17.39 7.11 -3.62
CA GLU A 45 -18.20 7.15 -2.42
C GLU A 45 -17.90 8.42 -1.61
N PRO A 46 -18.90 9.02 -0.95
CA PRO A 46 -18.67 10.15 -0.08
C PRO A 46 -17.75 9.73 1.07
N VAL A 47 -16.83 10.63 1.45
CA VAL A 47 -15.97 10.42 2.61
C VAL A 47 -16.83 10.45 3.87
N PRO A 48 -16.80 9.42 4.73
CA PRO A 48 -17.55 9.43 5.97
C PRO A 48 -17.13 10.58 6.89
N THR A 49 -18.09 11.20 7.55
CA THR A 49 -17.80 12.14 8.65
C THR A 49 -17.19 11.35 9.80
N ILE A 50 -16.10 11.85 10.35
CA ILE A 50 -15.39 11.25 11.49
C ILE A 50 -15.41 12.17 12.68
N GLY A 51 -15.49 11.59 13.88
CA GLY A 51 -15.38 12.26 15.16
C GLY A 51 -14.09 11.88 15.91
N PRO A 52 -13.94 12.33 17.15
CA PRO A 52 -12.86 11.89 18.04
C PRO A 52 -12.84 10.36 18.17
N GLY A 53 -11.66 9.77 18.18
CA GLY A 53 -11.48 8.32 18.25
C GLY A 53 -11.78 7.56 16.95
N GLU A 54 -12.00 8.26 15.84
CA GLU A 54 -12.32 7.68 14.55
C GLU A 54 -11.32 8.10 13.47
N LEU A 55 -11.22 7.29 12.43
CA LEU A 55 -10.57 7.67 11.18
C LEU A 55 -11.39 7.19 9.97
N SER A 56 -11.12 7.75 8.80
CA SER A 56 -11.58 7.19 7.53
C SER A 56 -10.42 6.87 6.61
N ILE A 57 -10.59 5.80 5.82
CA ILE A 57 -9.66 5.42 4.75
C ILE A 57 -10.42 5.44 3.43
N THR A 58 -9.94 6.22 2.47
CA THR A 58 -10.42 6.20 1.08
C THR A 58 -9.37 5.54 0.21
N PHE A 59 -9.73 4.43 -0.44
CA PHE A 59 -8.82 3.70 -1.34
C PHE A 59 -8.86 4.29 -2.75
N GLY A 60 -7.73 4.84 -3.21
CA GLY A 60 -7.62 5.44 -4.54
C GLY A 60 -7.31 4.45 -5.67
N GLY A 61 -7.05 3.18 -5.32
CA GLY A 61 -6.57 2.16 -6.25
C GLY A 61 -5.04 2.12 -6.35
N HIS A 62 -4.47 0.98 -6.74
CA HIS A 62 -3.05 0.66 -6.66
C HIS A 62 -2.54 0.75 -5.22
N ALA A 63 -1.52 1.56 -4.94
CA ALA A 63 -1.03 1.80 -3.58
C ALA A 63 -1.62 3.09 -2.95
N THR A 64 -2.42 3.85 -3.71
CA THR A 64 -2.93 5.16 -3.27
C THR A 64 -4.04 5.01 -2.24
N ALA A 65 -3.87 5.67 -1.10
CA ALA A 65 -4.91 5.83 -0.08
C ALA A 65 -4.87 7.23 0.54
N ILE A 66 -6.01 7.71 1.03
CA ILE A 66 -6.08 8.87 1.93
C ILE A 66 -6.62 8.39 3.27
N VAL A 67 -5.82 8.57 4.31
CA VAL A 67 -6.20 8.32 5.71
C VAL A 67 -6.54 9.66 6.35
N ARG A 68 -7.74 9.81 6.90
CA ARG A 68 -8.16 11.03 7.57
C ARG A 68 -8.35 10.78 9.07
N TYR A 69 -7.61 11.50 9.86
CA TYR A 69 -7.82 11.68 11.30
C TYR A 69 -8.53 13.00 11.56
N PRO A 70 -9.12 13.24 12.73
CA PRO A 70 -9.55 14.56 13.13
C PRO A 70 -8.40 15.58 12.98
N GLY A 71 -8.57 16.57 12.11
CA GLY A 71 -7.59 17.65 11.87
C GLY A 71 -6.46 17.38 10.89
N LEU A 72 -6.27 16.14 10.38
CA LEU A 72 -5.24 15.84 9.40
C LEU A 72 -5.66 14.76 8.38
N ALA A 73 -5.59 15.10 7.11
CA ALA A 73 -5.67 14.14 6.02
C ALA A 73 -4.25 13.79 5.52
N VAL A 74 -3.96 12.50 5.40
CA VAL A 74 -2.67 11.93 4.99
C VAL A 74 -2.85 11.18 3.68
N ALA A 75 -2.19 11.61 2.61
CA ALA A 75 -2.16 10.90 1.34
C ALA A 75 -0.93 9.98 1.27
N PHE A 76 -1.14 8.73 0.94
CA PHE A 76 -0.09 7.72 0.76
C PHE A 76 0.05 7.37 -0.72
N ASP A 77 1.28 7.43 -1.23
CA ASP A 77 1.69 7.10 -2.61
C ASP A 77 0.67 7.57 -3.68
N PRO A 78 0.38 8.89 -3.76
CA PRO A 78 -0.68 9.39 -4.63
C PRO A 78 -0.33 9.22 -6.11
N MET A 79 -1.00 8.29 -6.77
CA MET A 79 -0.84 7.94 -8.18
C MET A 79 -2.18 8.00 -8.92
N LEU A 80 -2.48 9.12 -9.60
CA LEU A 80 -3.70 9.33 -10.38
C LEU A 80 -3.47 9.21 -11.89
N GLY A 81 -2.25 8.85 -12.29
CA GLY A 81 -1.89 8.70 -13.69
C GLY A 81 -2.59 7.53 -14.38
N ARG A 82 -2.80 7.71 -15.70
CA ARG A 82 -3.33 6.65 -16.58
C ARG A 82 -2.26 5.68 -17.06
N TRP A 83 -0.99 6.06 -16.93
CA TRP A 83 0.14 5.30 -17.44
C TRP A 83 1.29 5.24 -16.44
N ILE A 84 1.95 4.09 -16.38
CA ILE A 84 3.24 3.89 -15.76
C ILE A 84 4.16 3.35 -16.85
N GLY A 85 5.07 4.19 -17.38
CA GLY A 85 5.82 3.80 -18.59
C GLY A 85 4.86 3.40 -19.72
N GLY A 86 5.00 2.19 -20.25
CA GLY A 86 4.12 1.62 -21.28
C GLY A 86 2.87 0.91 -20.75
N VAL A 87 2.67 0.85 -19.43
CA VAL A 87 1.55 0.10 -18.83
C VAL A 87 0.36 1.00 -18.60
N ARG A 88 -0.78 0.68 -19.22
CA ARG A 88 -2.03 1.43 -19.06
C ARG A 88 -2.80 0.97 -17.83
N ARG A 89 -3.37 1.93 -17.10
CA ARG A 89 -4.28 1.68 -15.98
C ARG A 89 -5.54 0.94 -16.45
N ALA A 90 -5.93 -0.07 -15.72
CA ALA A 90 -7.08 -0.93 -16.03
C ALA A 90 -8.37 -0.50 -15.33
N VAL A 91 -8.27 0.22 -14.21
CA VAL A 91 -9.39 0.79 -13.45
C VAL A 91 -9.09 2.27 -13.21
N GLU A 92 -10.04 3.16 -13.46
CA GLU A 92 -9.88 4.60 -13.20
C GLU A 92 -9.42 4.82 -11.73
N PRO A 93 -8.68 5.90 -11.42
CA PRO A 93 -8.42 6.27 -10.04
C PRO A 93 -9.74 6.51 -9.31
N GLY A 94 -9.86 5.96 -8.10
CA GLY A 94 -11.01 6.21 -7.23
C GLY A 94 -11.01 7.57 -6.53
N LEU A 95 -9.98 8.39 -6.80
CA LEU A 95 -9.79 9.72 -6.26
C LEU A 95 -9.57 10.72 -7.39
N ALA A 96 -10.15 11.90 -7.26
CA ALA A 96 -9.90 13.06 -8.10
C ALA A 96 -8.98 14.05 -7.38
N PHE A 97 -8.43 15.04 -8.08
CA PHE A 97 -7.56 16.05 -7.45
C PHE A 97 -8.26 16.87 -6.37
N GLY A 98 -9.59 17.03 -6.47
CA GLY A 98 -10.40 17.70 -5.45
C GLY A 98 -10.38 17.00 -4.09
N ASP A 99 -10.25 15.67 -4.08
CA ASP A 99 -10.22 14.86 -2.85
C ASP A 99 -8.93 15.05 -2.03
N PHE A 100 -7.94 15.74 -2.60
CA PHE A 100 -6.67 16.07 -1.93
C PHE A 100 -6.66 17.50 -1.38
N SER A 101 -7.75 18.27 -1.49
CA SER A 101 -7.79 19.70 -1.10
C SER A 101 -7.51 19.93 0.40
N ASP A 102 -7.86 18.96 1.25
CA ASP A 102 -7.67 18.97 2.71
C ASP A 102 -6.39 18.23 3.15
N VAL A 103 -5.64 17.65 2.21
CA VAL A 103 -4.42 16.88 2.54
C VAL A 103 -3.35 17.80 3.10
N GLY A 104 -2.97 17.55 4.35
CA GLY A 104 -1.89 18.26 5.03
C GLY A 104 -0.57 17.51 5.04
N LEU A 105 -0.57 16.21 4.70
CA LEU A 105 0.62 15.36 4.69
C LEU A 105 0.58 14.40 3.50
N VAL A 106 1.70 14.30 2.80
CA VAL A 106 1.91 13.34 1.71
C VAL A 106 3.07 12.42 2.11
N LEU A 107 2.85 11.12 2.12
CA LEU A 107 3.84 10.10 2.41
C LEU A 107 4.20 9.36 1.13
N ILE A 108 5.49 9.27 0.83
CA ILE A 108 6.04 8.50 -0.30
C ILE A 108 6.84 7.33 0.24
N SER A 109 6.44 6.13 -0.14
CA SER A 109 7.11 4.91 0.31
C SER A 109 8.48 4.73 -0.35
N HIS A 110 8.59 4.89 -1.65
CA HIS A 110 9.84 4.73 -2.40
C HIS A 110 9.78 5.40 -3.79
N ARG A 111 10.89 5.34 -4.54
CA ARG A 111 11.09 6.13 -5.77
C ARG A 111 10.50 5.56 -7.05
N HIS A 112 9.85 4.40 -7.06
CA HIS A 112 9.26 3.88 -8.28
C HIS A 112 8.13 4.78 -8.80
N ALA A 113 7.96 4.86 -10.12
CA ALA A 113 7.08 5.83 -10.76
C ALA A 113 5.58 5.62 -10.48
N ASP A 114 5.21 4.45 -10.00
CA ASP A 114 3.86 4.09 -9.55
C ASP A 114 3.57 4.45 -8.08
N HIS A 115 4.57 4.92 -7.34
CA HIS A 115 4.50 5.46 -5.99
C HIS A 115 4.90 6.94 -5.95
N LEU A 116 6.10 7.29 -6.42
CA LEU A 116 6.55 8.66 -6.62
C LEU A 116 6.08 9.20 -7.98
N HIS A 117 4.78 9.44 -8.14
CA HIS A 117 4.24 9.91 -9.40
C HIS A 117 4.30 11.43 -9.53
N LEU A 118 5.38 11.96 -10.08
CA LEU A 118 5.63 13.41 -10.19
C LEU A 118 4.48 14.19 -10.84
N PRO A 119 3.81 13.72 -11.93
CA PRO A 119 2.66 14.43 -12.50
C PRO A 119 1.50 14.60 -11.52
N THR A 120 1.20 13.61 -10.67
CA THR A 120 0.19 13.76 -9.61
C THR A 120 0.68 14.75 -8.55
N LEU A 121 1.89 14.58 -8.04
CA LEU A 121 2.47 15.41 -6.98
C LEU A 121 2.54 16.89 -7.37
N ARG A 122 2.76 17.22 -8.65
CA ARG A 122 2.74 18.61 -9.15
C ARG A 122 1.41 19.33 -8.92
N ARG A 123 0.32 18.60 -8.84
CA ARG A 123 -1.04 19.12 -8.72
C ARG A 123 -1.59 19.11 -7.29
N LEU A 124 -0.88 18.50 -6.34
CA LEU A 124 -1.29 18.46 -4.94
C LEU A 124 -1.06 19.80 -4.23
N PRO A 125 -1.78 20.08 -3.12
CA PRO A 125 -1.60 21.28 -2.31
C PRO A 125 -0.16 21.46 -1.86
N LYS A 126 0.44 22.62 -2.13
CA LYS A 126 1.86 22.89 -1.81
C LYS A 126 2.11 23.24 -0.35
N ALA A 127 1.05 23.57 0.38
CA ALA A 127 1.08 23.76 1.83
C ALA A 127 1.21 22.43 2.60
N ALA A 128 0.91 21.29 1.96
CA ALA A 128 1.12 19.98 2.56
C ALA A 128 2.62 19.72 2.82
N THR A 129 2.92 19.08 3.94
CA THR A 129 4.24 18.50 4.17
C THR A 129 4.38 17.25 3.32
N ILE A 130 5.50 17.07 2.61
CA ILE A 130 5.81 15.83 1.93
C ILE A 130 6.95 15.11 2.65
N VAL A 131 6.74 13.83 2.98
CA VAL A 131 7.71 12.94 3.59
C VAL A 131 8.19 11.95 2.54
N VAL A 132 9.50 11.78 2.46
CA VAL A 132 10.16 10.90 1.50
C VAL A 132 11.26 10.09 2.20
N PRO A 133 11.68 8.95 1.64
CA PRO A 133 12.85 8.21 2.12
C PRO A 133 14.15 9.03 1.98
N PRO A 134 15.25 8.60 2.61
CA PRO A 134 16.55 9.26 2.51
C PRO A 134 17.01 9.46 1.06
N GLY A 135 17.46 10.66 0.71
CA GLY A 135 17.80 11.11 -0.63
C GLY A 135 16.59 11.49 -1.51
N GLY A 136 15.38 11.32 -1.02
CA GLY A 136 14.14 11.59 -1.76
C GLY A 136 13.82 13.08 -1.92
N ALA A 137 14.35 13.94 -1.07
CA ALA A 137 14.14 15.40 -1.19
C ALA A 137 14.56 15.92 -2.57
N ALA A 138 15.63 15.38 -3.14
CA ALA A 138 16.10 15.75 -4.48
C ALA A 138 15.06 15.44 -5.57
N TRP A 139 14.22 14.42 -5.40
CA TRP A 139 13.21 14.02 -6.39
C TRP A 139 12.00 14.96 -6.42
N VAL A 140 11.72 15.61 -5.29
CA VAL A 140 10.52 16.45 -5.11
C VAL A 140 10.85 17.94 -4.99
N SER A 141 12.12 18.33 -4.95
CA SER A 141 12.58 19.71 -4.75
C SER A 141 11.96 20.71 -5.73
N ALA A 142 11.81 20.33 -7.01
CA ALA A 142 11.23 21.18 -8.06
C ALA A 142 9.70 21.22 -8.06
N LEU A 143 9.02 20.51 -7.14
CA LEU A 143 7.56 20.42 -7.11
C LEU A 143 6.89 21.56 -6.35
N GLY A 144 7.65 22.35 -5.59
CA GLY A 144 7.18 23.54 -4.87
C GLY A 144 6.46 23.26 -3.55
N PHE A 145 6.62 22.07 -2.93
CA PHE A 145 6.15 21.83 -1.57
C PHE A 145 6.88 22.73 -0.57
N GLN A 146 6.13 23.36 0.33
CA GLN A 146 6.69 24.27 1.33
C GLN A 146 7.55 23.57 2.37
N ARG A 147 7.25 22.31 2.67
CA ARG A 147 7.99 21.50 3.62
C ARG A 147 8.24 20.10 3.05
N VAL A 148 9.52 19.78 2.89
CA VAL A 148 10.00 18.46 2.50
C VAL A 148 10.77 17.87 3.68
N VAL A 149 10.45 16.65 4.09
CA VAL A 149 11.08 15.94 5.21
C VAL A 149 11.58 14.59 4.73
N GLU A 150 12.84 14.31 4.98
CA GLU A 150 13.39 12.97 4.81
C GLU A 150 13.33 12.22 6.13
N LEU A 151 12.75 11.02 6.13
CA LEU A 151 12.78 10.13 7.28
C LEU A 151 13.64 8.90 6.97
N SER A 152 14.38 8.45 7.98
CA SER A 152 15.05 7.15 7.97
C SER A 152 14.22 6.13 8.75
N PRO A 153 14.38 4.82 8.52
CA PRO A 153 13.75 3.80 9.36
C PRO A 153 14.03 4.03 10.84
N GLY A 154 12.99 4.02 11.67
CA GLY A 154 13.04 4.30 13.10
C GLY A 154 12.87 5.77 13.49
N ALA A 155 12.95 6.70 12.54
CA ALA A 155 12.65 8.12 12.77
C ALA A 155 11.14 8.36 12.74
N ASP A 156 10.70 9.44 13.37
CA ASP A 156 9.31 9.85 13.38
C ASP A 156 9.14 11.36 13.16
N LEU A 157 7.93 11.75 12.84
CA LEU A 157 7.45 13.11 12.67
C LEU A 157 6.08 13.24 13.31
N GLU A 158 5.87 14.27 14.10
CA GLU A 158 4.52 14.65 14.57
C GLU A 158 3.99 15.82 13.76
N LEU A 159 2.75 15.72 13.30
CA LEU A 159 2.03 16.77 12.61
C LEU A 159 0.56 16.78 13.01
N ARG A 160 0.09 17.89 13.58
CA ARG A 160 -1.32 18.10 13.97
C ARG A 160 -1.91 16.96 14.80
N GLY A 161 -1.15 16.45 15.78
CA GLY A 161 -1.57 15.37 16.66
C GLY A 161 -1.51 13.96 16.06
N VAL A 162 -0.95 13.81 14.86
CA VAL A 162 -0.66 12.51 14.25
C VAL A 162 0.84 12.27 14.22
N GLN A 163 1.29 11.22 14.91
CA GLN A 163 2.66 10.70 14.84
C GLN A 163 2.79 9.80 13.60
N VAL A 164 3.80 10.05 12.79
CA VAL A 164 4.20 9.27 11.61
C VAL A 164 5.54 8.64 11.87
N ILE A 165 5.58 7.33 12.01
CA ILE A 165 6.81 6.58 12.32
C ILE A 165 7.24 5.83 11.06
N ALA A 166 8.45 6.10 10.59
CA ALA A 166 9.03 5.41 9.44
C ALA A 166 9.57 4.04 9.86
N THR A 167 9.23 3.01 9.09
CA THR A 167 9.70 1.64 9.28
C THR A 167 10.32 1.09 7.99
N PRO A 168 11.24 0.12 8.06
CA PRO A 168 11.86 -0.42 6.86
C PRO A 168 10.89 -1.26 6.01
N ILE A 169 11.21 -1.40 4.72
CA ILE A 169 10.61 -2.37 3.79
C ILE A 169 11.70 -3.25 3.18
N SER A 170 11.32 -4.39 2.61
CA SER A 170 12.20 -5.28 1.85
C SER A 170 11.91 -5.16 0.35
N HIS A 171 12.46 -4.10 -0.30
CA HIS A 171 12.16 -3.81 -1.70
C HIS A 171 13.38 -3.28 -2.48
N GLY A 172 14.44 -4.00 -2.58
CA GLY A 172 15.62 -3.52 -3.32
C GLY A 172 16.94 -4.15 -2.88
N GLY A 173 16.88 -5.38 -2.38
CA GLY A 173 18.04 -6.12 -1.89
C GLY A 173 18.39 -5.76 -0.44
N ALA A 174 19.68 -5.81 -0.09
CA ALA A 174 20.13 -5.63 1.29
C ALA A 174 19.98 -4.21 1.85
N ASP A 175 19.72 -3.21 1.01
CA ASP A 175 19.59 -1.81 1.45
C ASP A 175 18.13 -1.45 1.78
N LEU A 176 17.75 -1.72 3.02
CA LEU A 176 16.41 -1.41 3.55
C LEU A 176 16.15 0.10 3.72
N SER A 177 17.15 0.97 3.52
CA SER A 177 16.98 2.43 3.63
C SER A 177 16.34 3.06 2.40
N ARG A 178 16.23 2.34 1.28
CA ARG A 178 15.73 2.87 0.00
C ARG A 178 14.23 3.01 -0.10
N GLY A 179 13.50 2.55 0.90
CA GLY A 179 12.06 2.67 0.96
C GLY A 179 11.55 2.60 2.39
N LEU A 180 10.32 3.07 2.58
CA LEU A 180 9.68 3.17 3.89
C LEU A 180 8.26 2.63 3.85
N ALA A 181 7.88 1.98 4.94
CA ALA A 181 6.50 1.89 5.37
C ALA A 181 6.30 2.86 6.55
N TYR A 182 5.06 3.12 6.90
CA TYR A 182 4.73 4.10 7.95
C TYR A 182 3.70 3.54 8.92
N VAL A 183 3.92 3.79 10.21
CA VAL A 183 2.88 3.64 11.23
C VAL A 183 2.33 5.03 11.52
N LEU A 184 1.02 5.20 11.39
CA LEU A 184 0.29 6.41 11.79
C LEU A 184 -0.40 6.16 13.13
N ARG A 185 -0.24 7.11 14.06
CA ARG A 185 -0.91 7.11 15.37
C ARG A 185 -1.47 8.50 15.65
N GLY A 186 -2.78 8.60 15.76
CA GLY A 186 -3.50 9.84 16.00
C GLY A 186 -4.66 9.62 16.95
N ASP A 187 -5.63 10.55 16.95
CA ASP A 187 -6.90 10.38 17.66
C ASP A 187 -7.81 9.44 16.84
N GLY A 188 -7.63 8.15 17.04
CA GLY A 188 -8.33 7.06 16.35
C GLY A 188 -7.44 5.82 16.20
N PRO A 189 -7.90 4.81 15.46
CA PRO A 189 -7.13 3.59 15.21
C PRO A 189 -5.75 3.89 14.59
N SER A 190 -4.76 3.09 14.94
CA SER A 190 -3.44 3.16 14.31
C SER A 190 -3.44 2.47 12.94
N VAL A 191 -2.68 3.02 11.98
CA VAL A 191 -2.63 2.50 10.61
C VAL A 191 -1.19 2.20 10.19
N TYR A 192 -0.95 1.01 9.67
CA TYR A 192 0.28 0.66 8.99
C TYR A 192 0.10 0.78 7.48
N LEU A 193 0.90 1.62 6.84
CA LEU A 193 0.92 1.86 5.40
C LEU A 193 2.18 1.23 4.83
N CYS A 194 2.04 0.09 4.16
CA CYS A 194 3.15 -0.58 3.52
C CYS A 194 3.20 -0.19 2.04
N GLY A 195 4.37 0.32 1.60
CA GLY A 195 4.69 0.36 0.17
C GLY A 195 5.02 -1.03 -0.37
N ASP A 196 5.70 -1.09 -1.49
CA ASP A 196 6.16 -2.38 -2.02
C ASP A 196 7.17 -3.03 -1.08
N SER A 197 6.92 -4.28 -0.75
CA SER A 197 7.78 -5.09 0.11
C SER A 197 7.61 -6.57 -0.17
N GLY A 198 8.71 -7.32 -0.16
CA GLY A 198 8.66 -8.74 0.10
C GLY A 198 8.38 -9.01 1.59
N TYR A 199 7.99 -10.25 1.92
CA TYR A 199 7.85 -10.65 3.31
C TYR A 199 9.22 -10.76 4.00
N PHE A 200 9.36 -10.21 5.20
CA PHE A 200 10.58 -10.24 6.00
C PHE A 200 10.28 -10.09 7.51
N SER A 201 11.24 -10.42 8.36
CA SER A 201 11.08 -10.41 9.83
C SER A 201 10.78 -9.03 10.45
N GLY A 202 10.98 -7.95 9.69
CA GLY A 202 10.67 -6.59 10.16
C GLY A 202 9.19 -6.39 10.50
N PHE A 203 8.27 -7.15 9.88
CA PHE A 203 6.84 -7.08 10.22
C PHE A 203 6.58 -7.50 11.68
N ALA A 204 7.25 -8.56 12.16
CA ALA A 204 7.14 -8.99 13.55
C ALA A 204 7.65 -7.92 14.54
N HIS A 205 8.78 -7.26 14.23
CA HIS A 205 9.28 -6.15 15.06
C HIS A 205 8.31 -4.97 15.13
N VAL A 206 7.68 -4.63 13.99
CA VAL A 206 6.64 -3.60 13.94
C VAL A 206 5.43 -4.02 14.77
N GLY A 207 5.00 -5.27 14.65
CA GLY A 207 3.88 -5.83 15.41
C GLY A 207 4.13 -5.85 16.92
N GLU A 208 5.33 -6.24 17.34
CA GLU A 208 5.72 -6.23 18.77
C GLU A 208 5.69 -4.82 19.36
N ARG A 209 6.09 -3.82 18.57
CA ARG A 209 6.23 -2.45 19.07
C ARG A 209 4.97 -1.61 18.93
N TYR A 210 4.17 -1.82 17.89
CA TYR A 210 3.10 -0.91 17.53
C TYR A 210 1.74 -1.57 17.40
N ALA A 211 1.65 -2.86 17.03
CA ALA A 211 0.42 -3.63 16.85
C ALA A 211 -0.69 -2.79 16.18
N PRO A 212 -0.54 -2.38 14.91
CA PRO A 212 -1.45 -1.43 14.26
C PRO A 212 -2.87 -2.02 14.15
N ASP A 213 -3.90 -1.18 14.30
CA ASP A 213 -5.28 -1.63 14.15
C ASP A 213 -5.62 -2.00 12.70
N VAL A 214 -5.12 -1.21 11.73
CA VAL A 214 -5.37 -1.43 10.31
C VAL A 214 -4.03 -1.50 9.57
N ALA A 215 -3.83 -2.53 8.75
CA ALA A 215 -2.66 -2.67 7.91
C ALA A 215 -3.05 -2.64 6.41
N LEU A 216 -2.52 -1.65 5.67
CA LEU A 216 -2.59 -1.62 4.22
C LEU A 216 -1.37 -2.35 3.67
N LEU A 217 -1.56 -3.53 3.07
CA LEU A 217 -0.47 -4.40 2.62
C LEU A 217 -0.57 -4.70 1.12
N PRO A 218 0.56 -4.62 0.37
CA PRO A 218 0.60 -4.97 -1.04
C PRO A 218 0.38 -6.48 -1.22
N ILE A 219 -0.39 -6.85 -2.26
CA ILE A 219 -0.69 -8.25 -2.59
C ILE A 219 -0.46 -8.59 -4.06
N GLY A 220 0.06 -7.68 -4.86
CA GLY A 220 0.28 -7.84 -6.31
C GLY A 220 1.73 -7.62 -6.71
N GLY A 221 2.06 -7.97 -7.95
CA GLY A 221 3.43 -7.83 -8.46
C GLY A 221 4.34 -9.03 -8.16
N PHE A 222 3.79 -10.15 -7.68
CA PHE A 222 4.56 -11.27 -7.15
C PHE A 222 4.96 -12.35 -8.17
N MET A 223 4.51 -12.26 -9.42
CA MET A 223 4.84 -13.23 -10.47
C MET A 223 5.86 -12.66 -11.47
N PRO A 224 6.92 -13.41 -11.83
CA PRO A 224 7.25 -14.78 -11.40
C PRO A 224 7.66 -14.85 -9.92
N THR A 225 7.78 -16.04 -9.37
CA THR A 225 8.07 -16.25 -7.94
C THR A 225 9.33 -15.55 -7.42
N SER A 226 10.30 -15.26 -8.30
CA SER A 226 11.49 -14.47 -7.96
C SER A 226 11.18 -13.00 -7.60
N PHE A 227 9.98 -12.49 -7.94
CA PHE A 227 9.56 -11.14 -7.57
C PHE A 227 9.11 -11.06 -6.11
N ARG A 228 8.80 -12.20 -5.47
CA ARG A 228 8.33 -12.24 -4.07
C ARG A 228 9.33 -11.69 -3.05
N GLU A 229 10.59 -11.65 -3.38
CA GLU A 229 11.60 -10.98 -2.53
C GLU A 229 11.36 -9.47 -2.42
N ARG A 230 10.55 -8.90 -3.32
CA ARG A 230 10.26 -7.46 -3.41
C ARG A 230 8.78 -7.13 -3.36
N HIS A 231 7.91 -8.09 -3.67
CA HIS A 231 6.46 -7.92 -3.74
C HIS A 231 5.77 -9.12 -3.10
N MET A 232 5.06 -8.90 -2.02
CA MET A 232 4.32 -9.95 -1.32
C MET A 232 3.25 -10.56 -2.22
N SER A 233 3.16 -11.89 -2.19
CA SER A 233 1.94 -12.59 -2.63
C SER A 233 0.84 -12.44 -1.58
N PRO A 234 -0.43 -12.77 -1.90
CA PRO A 234 -1.51 -12.79 -0.92
C PRO A 234 -1.22 -13.64 0.33
N LEU A 235 -0.48 -14.73 0.17
CA LEU A 235 -0.07 -15.58 1.30
C LEU A 235 0.99 -14.89 2.17
N ASP A 236 1.99 -14.25 1.53
CA ASP A 236 3.00 -13.47 2.25
C ASP A 236 2.38 -12.31 3.02
N ALA A 237 1.35 -11.65 2.44
CA ALA A 237 0.63 -10.57 3.09
C ALA A 237 -0.18 -11.05 4.31
N LEU A 238 -0.74 -12.26 4.27
CA LEU A 238 -1.37 -12.84 5.47
C LEU A 238 -0.36 -13.11 6.58
N TYR A 239 0.83 -13.61 6.26
CA TYR A 239 1.88 -13.75 7.27
C TYR A 239 2.35 -12.41 7.83
N ALA A 240 2.51 -11.40 6.95
CA ALA A 240 2.84 -10.04 7.40
C ALA A 240 1.73 -9.46 8.30
N PHE A 241 0.48 -9.71 7.98
CA PHE A 241 -0.68 -9.30 8.79
C PHE A 241 -0.67 -9.95 10.18
N GLU A 242 -0.42 -11.26 10.25
CA GLU A 242 -0.28 -12.00 11.52
C GLU A 242 0.90 -11.46 12.34
N ASP A 243 2.07 -11.27 11.72
CA ASP A 243 3.27 -10.76 12.37
C ASP A 243 3.11 -9.30 12.86
N LEU A 244 2.41 -8.46 12.11
CA LEU A 244 2.04 -7.09 12.51
C LEU A 244 1.08 -7.08 13.69
N ARG A 245 0.44 -8.21 14.01
CA ARG A 245 -0.65 -8.31 15.01
C ARG A 245 -1.77 -7.32 14.71
N ALA A 246 -1.97 -7.04 13.41
CA ALA A 246 -2.98 -6.09 12.98
C ALA A 246 -4.38 -6.70 13.15
N ARG A 247 -5.39 -5.84 13.27
CA ARG A 247 -6.78 -6.29 13.47
C ARG A 247 -7.55 -6.36 12.16
N MET A 248 -7.20 -5.49 11.20
CA MET A 248 -7.81 -5.44 9.89
C MET A 248 -6.73 -5.35 8.81
N LEU A 249 -6.81 -6.19 7.79
CA LEU A 249 -6.01 -6.15 6.56
C LEU A 249 -6.81 -5.50 5.45
N VAL A 250 -6.30 -4.41 4.88
CA VAL A 250 -6.78 -3.79 3.65
C VAL A 250 -5.73 -4.02 2.56
N PRO A 251 -5.99 -4.88 1.57
CA PRO A 251 -5.02 -5.15 0.51
C PRO A 251 -4.91 -3.98 -0.47
N ILE A 252 -3.69 -3.68 -0.89
CA ILE A 252 -3.35 -2.66 -1.86
C ILE A 252 -2.42 -3.24 -2.95
N HIS A 253 -1.98 -2.40 -3.89
CA HIS A 253 -1.02 -2.70 -4.96
C HIS A 253 -1.46 -3.85 -5.87
N TYR A 254 -2.76 -3.91 -6.22
CA TYR A 254 -3.33 -4.87 -7.16
C TYR A 254 -4.45 -4.21 -7.99
N GLY A 255 -4.90 -4.85 -9.04
CA GLY A 255 -6.13 -4.51 -9.76
C GLY A 255 -6.06 -3.29 -10.69
N ALA A 256 -5.11 -2.36 -10.47
CA ALA A 256 -5.04 -1.11 -11.21
C ALA A 256 -4.13 -1.19 -12.45
N PHE A 257 -2.95 -1.80 -12.35
CA PHE A 257 -1.98 -1.95 -13.42
C PHE A 257 -1.52 -3.40 -13.53
N ALA A 258 -1.31 -3.87 -14.76
CA ALA A 258 -0.76 -5.20 -15.01
C ALA A 258 0.78 -5.13 -15.00
N LEU A 259 1.37 -5.04 -13.82
CA LEU A 259 2.82 -4.89 -13.63
C LEU A 259 3.57 -6.23 -13.64
N SER A 260 2.86 -7.33 -13.46
CA SER A 260 3.44 -8.67 -13.47
C SER A 260 2.51 -9.69 -14.19
N TYR A 261 2.77 -10.98 -14.04
CA TYR A 261 2.11 -12.01 -14.86
C TYR A 261 0.79 -12.52 -14.29
N GLU A 262 0.44 -12.20 -13.04
CA GLU A 262 -0.87 -12.53 -12.48
C GLU A 262 -1.99 -11.72 -13.13
N GLU A 263 -3.21 -12.24 -13.12
CA GLU A 263 -4.39 -11.49 -13.52
C GLU A 263 -4.70 -10.39 -12.49
N LEU A 264 -5.31 -9.28 -12.93
CA LEU A 264 -5.52 -8.11 -12.08
C LEU A 264 -6.34 -8.37 -10.82
N ASP A 265 -7.32 -9.28 -10.89
CA ASP A 265 -8.21 -9.64 -9.79
C ASP A 265 -7.79 -10.93 -9.06
N GLU A 266 -6.81 -11.64 -9.60
CA GLU A 266 -6.30 -12.90 -9.02
C GLU A 266 -5.77 -12.71 -7.60
N PRO A 267 -4.97 -11.66 -7.28
CA PRO A 267 -4.47 -11.47 -5.92
C PRO A 267 -5.59 -11.33 -4.88
N ALA A 268 -6.61 -10.53 -5.17
CA ALA A 268 -7.73 -10.33 -4.23
C ALA A 268 -8.56 -11.61 -4.05
N ARG A 269 -8.85 -12.34 -5.14
CA ARG A 269 -9.58 -13.61 -5.07
C ARG A 269 -8.81 -14.64 -4.24
N TRP A 270 -7.52 -14.75 -4.49
CA TRP A 270 -6.65 -15.67 -3.74
C TRP A 270 -6.53 -15.29 -2.27
N LEU A 271 -6.39 -14.00 -1.94
CA LEU A 271 -6.39 -13.53 -0.55
C LEU A 271 -7.66 -13.92 0.19
N VAL A 272 -8.83 -13.70 -0.43
CA VAL A 272 -10.14 -14.07 0.16
C VAL A 272 -10.22 -15.57 0.43
N GLU A 273 -9.77 -16.40 -0.49
CA GLU A 273 -9.77 -17.85 -0.33
C GLU A 273 -8.84 -18.30 0.81
N LEU A 274 -7.62 -17.78 0.85
CA LEU A 274 -6.66 -18.06 1.93
C LEU A 274 -7.18 -17.60 3.29
N ALA A 275 -7.80 -16.40 3.36
CA ALA A 275 -8.37 -15.87 4.59
C ALA A 275 -9.53 -16.73 5.13
N LYS A 276 -10.38 -17.28 4.24
CA LYS A 276 -11.40 -18.26 4.61
C LYS A 276 -10.80 -19.54 5.18
N GLN A 277 -9.80 -20.10 4.50
CA GLN A 277 -9.12 -21.33 4.93
C GLN A 277 -8.43 -21.18 6.29
N ARG A 278 -7.99 -19.98 6.64
CA ARG A 278 -7.35 -19.63 7.92
C ARG A 278 -8.30 -19.14 8.99
N GLY A 279 -9.61 -18.99 8.69
CA GLY A 279 -10.60 -18.49 9.64
C GLY A 279 -10.44 -17.02 10.00
N VAL A 280 -9.80 -16.22 9.13
CA VAL A 280 -9.56 -14.78 9.35
C VAL A 280 -10.24 -13.88 8.29
N ARG A 281 -11.28 -14.41 7.62
CA ARG A 281 -11.96 -13.70 6.52
C ARG A 281 -12.58 -12.38 6.97
N GLU A 282 -13.12 -12.30 8.15
CA GLU A 282 -13.71 -11.09 8.76
C GLU A 282 -12.67 -9.99 9.03
N HIS A 283 -11.41 -10.34 9.15
CA HIS A 283 -10.29 -9.40 9.32
C HIS A 283 -9.69 -8.92 8.00
N VAL A 284 -10.27 -9.29 6.85
CA VAL A 284 -9.80 -8.87 5.52
C VAL A 284 -10.86 -8.05 4.82
N MET A 285 -10.58 -6.77 4.57
CA MET A 285 -11.47 -5.82 3.90
C MET A 285 -10.98 -5.51 2.49
N ILE A 286 -11.64 -6.06 1.48
CA ILE A 286 -11.36 -5.76 0.07
C ILE A 286 -12.10 -4.48 -0.32
N MET A 287 -11.37 -3.37 -0.45
CA MET A 287 -11.93 -2.09 -0.89
C MET A 287 -11.85 -1.94 -2.42
N ALA A 288 -12.91 -1.42 -3.02
CA ALA A 288 -12.88 -0.98 -4.41
C ALA A 288 -12.23 0.41 -4.52
N PRO A 289 -11.55 0.75 -5.65
CA PRO A 289 -11.09 2.12 -5.88
C PRO A 289 -12.25 3.13 -5.75
N GLY A 290 -12.08 4.15 -4.89
CA GLY A 290 -13.06 5.17 -4.55
C GLY A 290 -14.03 4.80 -3.42
N GLN A 291 -13.87 3.63 -2.83
CA GLN A 291 -14.57 3.25 -1.60
C GLN A 291 -13.93 3.95 -0.39
N SER A 292 -14.78 4.40 0.52
CA SER A 292 -14.38 5.04 1.78
C SER A 292 -14.98 4.29 2.96
N GLU A 293 -14.15 3.94 3.94
CA GLU A 293 -14.56 3.21 5.14
C GLU A 293 -14.17 3.97 6.39
N ARG A 294 -15.01 3.87 7.42
CA ARG A 294 -14.77 4.43 8.74
C ARG A 294 -14.29 3.34 9.69
N PHE A 295 -13.27 3.67 10.47
CA PHE A 295 -12.71 2.81 11.50
C PHE A 295 -12.79 3.51 12.85
N VAL A 296 -13.12 2.76 13.88
CA VAL A 296 -13.31 3.25 15.25
C VAL A 296 -12.29 2.55 16.14
N ALA A 297 -11.66 3.31 17.05
CA ALA A 297 -10.81 2.73 18.07
C ALA A 297 -11.67 1.75 18.93
N THR A 298 -11.17 0.56 19.13
CA THR A 298 -11.81 -0.37 20.08
C THR A 298 -11.21 -0.15 21.45
N SER A 299 -12.08 0.10 22.39
CA SER A 299 -11.78 0.17 23.83
C SER A 299 -11.12 -1.10 24.35
#